data_cee1fcec4f90d013acd1212559067ece
#
_entry.id   cee1fcec4f90d013acd1212559067ece
#
_cell.length_a   1.000
_cell.length_b   1.000
_cell.length_c   1.000
_cell.angle_alpha   90.00
_cell.angle_beta   90.00
_cell.angle_gamma   90.00
#
_symmetry.space_group_name_H-M   'P 1'
#
loop_
_entity.id
_entity.type
_entity.pdbx_description
1 polymer ?
#
loop_
_entity_poly.entity_id
_entity_poly.type
_entity_poly.pdbx_seq_one_letter_code
_entity_poly.pdbx_strand_id
1 'polypeptide(L)'
;EGEDQAAAWYVANGYDVVARNWRCREGEIDIIAVRGRTLVICEVKTRSSDAFGHPAEAVGFRKQQKLRALARLWLDSEAGVVRPGEIRFDVAAVLAGELDVIEAAF
;
A
#
# COMPACT_ATOMS: atom_id res chain seq x y z
N GLU A 1 10.81 -11.63 -3.29
CA GLU A 1 10.75 -10.21 -3.44
C GLU A 1 9.65 -9.59 -2.60
N GLY A 2 9.96 -8.52 -1.88
CA GLY A 2 9.03 -7.97 -0.91
C GLY A 2 7.69 -7.57 -1.51
N GLU A 3 7.72 -6.88 -2.66
CA GLU A 3 6.48 -6.45 -3.29
C GLU A 3 5.67 -7.63 -3.80
N ASP A 4 6.34 -8.65 -4.34
CA ASP A 4 5.66 -9.85 -4.81
C ASP A 4 5.02 -10.59 -3.63
N GLN A 5 5.72 -10.68 -2.50
CA GLN A 5 5.17 -11.30 -1.30
C GLN A 5 3.92 -10.56 -0.81
N ALA A 6 3.98 -9.24 -0.82
CA ALA A 6 2.85 -8.42 -0.37
C ALA A 6 1.66 -8.58 -1.31
N ALA A 7 1.90 -8.55 -2.63
CA ALA A 7 0.82 -8.73 -3.59
C ALA A 7 0.17 -10.11 -3.43
N ALA A 8 0.97 -11.15 -3.25
CA ALA A 8 0.45 -12.50 -3.05
C ALA A 8 -0.38 -12.58 -1.76
N TRP A 9 0.04 -11.89 -0.71
CA TRP A 9 -0.71 -11.86 0.54
C TRP A 9 -2.11 -11.27 0.33
N TYR A 10 -2.19 -10.16 -0.42
CA TYR A 10 -3.49 -9.54 -0.68
C TYR A 10 -4.39 -10.48 -1.48
N VAL A 11 -3.86 -11.12 -2.51
CA VAL A 11 -4.64 -12.06 -3.30
C VAL A 11 -5.13 -13.21 -2.42
N ALA A 12 -4.27 -13.76 -1.58
CA ALA A 12 -4.62 -14.86 -0.70
C ALA A 12 -5.69 -14.47 0.32
N ASN A 13 -5.82 -13.18 0.61
CA ASN A 13 -6.81 -12.67 1.56
C ASN A 13 -8.03 -12.07 0.86
N GLY A 14 -8.25 -12.43 -0.40
CA GLY A 14 -9.48 -12.09 -1.10
C GLY A 14 -9.49 -10.74 -1.77
N TYR A 15 -8.35 -10.09 -1.91
CA TYR A 15 -8.26 -8.80 -2.59
C TYR A 15 -7.93 -9.01 -4.06
N ASP A 16 -8.42 -8.09 -4.88
CA ASP A 16 -7.94 -7.93 -6.26
C ASP A 16 -6.84 -6.89 -6.25
N VAL A 17 -5.64 -7.26 -6.70
CA VAL A 17 -4.55 -6.31 -6.86
C VAL A 17 -4.77 -5.63 -8.21
N VAL A 18 -5.24 -4.38 -8.16
CA VAL A 18 -5.65 -3.67 -9.36
C VAL A 18 -4.52 -2.84 -9.98
N ALA A 19 -3.47 -2.57 -9.23
CA ALA A 19 -2.30 -1.87 -9.75
C ALA A 19 -1.08 -2.18 -8.90
N ARG A 20 0.08 -2.19 -9.56
CA ARG A 20 1.38 -2.32 -8.89
C ARG A 20 2.31 -1.29 -9.51
N ASN A 21 3.12 -0.65 -8.67
CA ASN A 21 4.07 0.35 -9.12
C ASN A 21 3.41 1.42 -9.98
N TRP A 22 2.24 1.88 -9.53
CA TRP A 22 1.56 2.94 -10.24
C TRP A 22 2.32 4.25 -10.04
N ARG A 23 2.61 4.92 -11.14
CA ARG A 23 3.42 6.14 -11.11
C ARG A 23 2.71 7.27 -11.80
N CYS A 24 2.92 8.46 -11.25
CA CYS A 24 2.51 9.70 -11.87
C CYS A 24 3.57 10.75 -11.57
N ARG A 25 3.36 11.96 -12.05
CA ARG A 25 4.34 13.03 -11.85
C ARG A 25 4.59 13.29 -10.37
N GLU A 26 3.59 13.09 -9.54
CA GLU A 26 3.68 13.39 -8.10
C GLU A 26 4.33 12.29 -7.29
N GLY A 27 4.40 11.08 -7.80
CA GLY A 27 5.03 9.99 -7.07
C GLY A 27 4.52 8.62 -7.47
N GLU A 28 4.66 7.67 -6.55
CA GLU A 28 4.40 6.26 -6.85
C GLU A 28 3.64 5.60 -5.71
N ILE A 29 2.77 4.64 -6.07
CA ILE A 29 2.10 3.75 -5.11
C ILE A 29 2.55 2.33 -5.42
N ASP A 30 3.01 1.59 -4.41
CA ASP A 30 3.55 0.25 -4.63
C ASP A 30 2.48 -0.76 -4.99
N ILE A 31 1.39 -0.82 -4.23
CA ILE A 31 0.30 -1.75 -4.46
C ILE A 31 -1.03 -1.05 -4.20
N ILE A 32 -1.98 -1.27 -5.11
CA ILE A 32 -3.36 -0.85 -4.92
C ILE A 32 -4.23 -2.09 -5.02
N ALA A 33 -5.04 -2.34 -3.99
CA ALA A 33 -5.85 -3.53 -3.91
C ALA A 33 -7.28 -3.18 -3.50
N VAL A 34 -8.23 -4.02 -3.92
CA VAL A 34 -9.64 -3.78 -3.64
C VAL A 34 -10.28 -5.07 -3.15
N ARG A 35 -11.07 -4.97 -2.08
CA ARG A 35 -11.92 -6.06 -1.62
C ARG A 35 -13.24 -5.45 -1.21
N GLY A 36 -14.32 -5.84 -1.92
CA GLY A 36 -15.62 -5.24 -1.67
C GLY A 36 -15.58 -3.73 -1.90
N ARG A 37 -15.91 -2.96 -0.89
CA ARG A 37 -15.90 -1.50 -0.97
C ARG A 37 -14.66 -0.88 -0.34
N THR A 38 -13.69 -1.70 0.03
CA THR A 38 -12.45 -1.24 0.63
C THR A 38 -11.37 -1.12 -0.42
N LEU A 39 -10.80 0.08 -0.54
CA LEU A 39 -9.63 0.34 -1.37
C LEU A 39 -8.42 0.42 -0.46
N VAL A 40 -7.37 -0.35 -0.80
CA VAL A 40 -6.14 -0.37 -0.01
C VAL A 40 -5.02 0.26 -0.83
N ILE A 41 -4.34 1.21 -0.22
CA ILE A 41 -3.11 1.80 -0.73
C ILE A 41 -1.99 1.26 0.14
N CYS A 42 -1.10 0.47 -0.42
CA CYS A 42 -0.09 -0.22 0.37
C CYS A 42 1.32 0.24 0.00
N GLU A 43 2.07 0.62 1.01
CA GLU A 43 3.49 0.93 0.89
C GLU A 43 4.29 -0.28 1.33
N VAL A 44 5.26 -0.71 0.52
CA VAL A 44 6.08 -1.87 0.82
C VAL A 44 7.42 -1.41 1.36
N LYS A 45 7.80 -1.91 2.54
CA LYS A 45 9.08 -1.60 3.18
C LYS A 45 9.86 -2.89 3.41
N THR A 46 11.03 -2.97 2.83
CA THR A 46 11.90 -4.13 2.98
C THR A 46 13.14 -3.73 3.79
N ARG A 47 13.42 -4.47 4.84
CA ARG A 47 14.55 -4.23 5.73
C ARG A 47 15.25 -5.54 6.03
N SER A 48 16.57 -5.47 6.27
CA SER A 48 17.32 -6.65 6.70
C SER A 48 17.26 -6.80 8.22
N SER A 49 16.93 -5.73 8.95
CA SER A 49 16.79 -5.77 10.40
C SER A 49 15.85 -4.65 10.83
N ASP A 50 15.37 -4.71 12.07
CA ASP A 50 14.52 -3.68 12.66
C ASP A 50 15.31 -2.66 13.46
N ALA A 51 16.62 -2.54 13.17
CA ALA A 51 17.51 -1.64 13.91
C ALA A 51 17.08 -0.17 13.82
N PHE A 52 16.30 0.19 12.82
CA PHE A 52 15.87 1.57 12.59
C PHE A 52 14.40 1.79 12.99
N GLY A 53 13.88 0.93 13.88
CA GLY A 53 12.53 1.04 14.38
C GLY A 53 11.56 0.16 13.62
N HIS A 54 10.30 0.20 14.04
CA HIS A 54 9.24 -0.59 13.42
C HIS A 54 9.00 -0.09 11.98
N PRO A 55 8.85 -0.97 10.99
CA PRO A 55 8.66 -0.54 9.60
C PRO A 55 7.50 0.43 9.39
N ALA A 56 6.40 0.27 10.11
CA ALA A 56 5.27 1.19 9.99
C ALA A 56 5.67 2.61 10.39
N GLU A 57 6.60 2.76 11.34
CA GLU A 57 7.09 4.07 11.79
C GLU A 57 7.99 4.72 10.75
N ALA A 58 8.50 3.94 9.79
CA ALA A 58 9.32 4.49 8.73
C ALA A 58 8.51 5.30 7.72
N VAL A 59 7.17 5.23 7.79
CA VAL A 59 6.31 6.05 6.94
C VAL A 59 5.96 7.31 7.74
N GLY A 60 6.77 8.35 7.58
CA GLY A 60 6.60 9.59 8.32
C GLY A 60 5.42 10.40 7.82
N PHE A 61 5.14 11.50 8.52
CA PHE A 61 3.95 12.31 8.25
C PHE A 61 3.91 12.82 6.81
N ARG A 62 5.04 13.28 6.28
CA ARG A 62 5.08 13.79 4.90
C ARG A 62 4.74 12.69 3.89
N LYS A 63 5.28 11.50 4.10
CA LYS A 63 5.01 10.37 3.20
C LYS A 63 3.55 9.96 3.30
N GLN A 64 2.98 9.99 4.51
CA GLN A 64 1.56 9.70 4.70
C GLN A 64 0.69 10.68 3.91
N GLN A 65 1.01 11.97 3.99
CA GLN A 65 0.27 12.98 3.26
C GLN A 65 0.40 12.76 1.75
N LYS A 66 1.61 12.42 1.32
CA LYS A 66 1.85 12.16 -0.10
C LYS A 66 1.04 10.97 -0.58
N LEU A 67 1.00 9.89 0.20
CA LEU A 67 0.23 8.71 -0.18
C LEU A 67 -1.26 9.00 -0.24
N ARG A 68 -1.77 9.82 0.68
CA ARG A 68 -3.17 10.23 0.64
C ARG A 68 -3.48 11.02 -0.63
N ALA A 69 -2.58 11.94 -1.02
CA ALA A 69 -2.76 12.71 -2.25
C ALA A 69 -2.67 11.81 -3.48
N LEU A 70 -1.74 10.86 -3.48
CA LEU A 70 -1.60 9.92 -4.60
C LEU A 70 -2.82 9.03 -4.75
N ALA A 71 -3.43 8.62 -3.63
CA ALA A 71 -4.66 7.85 -3.67
C ALA A 71 -5.77 8.63 -4.37
N ARG A 72 -5.89 9.93 -4.08
CA ARG A 72 -6.87 10.77 -4.73
C ARG A 72 -6.60 10.87 -6.23
N LEU A 73 -5.34 11.06 -6.60
CA LEU A 73 -4.98 11.15 -8.02
C LEU A 73 -5.29 9.84 -8.75
N TRP A 74 -5.04 8.72 -8.11
CA TRP A 74 -5.36 7.42 -8.73
C TRP A 74 -6.88 7.29 -8.92
N LEU A 75 -7.65 7.62 -7.89
CA LEU A 75 -9.10 7.54 -7.98
C LEU A 75 -9.65 8.45 -9.07
N ASP A 76 -9.08 9.64 -9.21
CA ASP A 76 -9.50 10.57 -10.27
C ASP A 76 -9.18 10.00 -11.65
N SER A 77 -8.04 9.32 -11.79
CA SER A 77 -7.65 8.72 -13.06
C SER A 77 -8.53 7.52 -13.42
N GLU A 78 -9.13 6.89 -12.42
CA GLU A 78 -10.01 5.72 -12.60
C GLU A 78 -11.47 6.11 -12.32
N ALA A 79 -11.83 7.34 -12.59
CA ALA A 79 -13.16 7.87 -12.27
C ALA A 79 -14.24 7.02 -12.91
N GLY A 80 -15.24 6.66 -12.10
CA GLY A 80 -16.36 5.84 -12.57
C GLY A 80 -16.10 4.36 -12.50
N VAL A 81 -14.85 3.94 -12.31
CA VAL A 81 -14.50 2.51 -12.25
C VAL A 81 -14.47 2.02 -10.82
N VAL A 82 -13.88 2.80 -9.91
CA VAL A 82 -13.76 2.42 -8.50
C VAL A 82 -14.43 3.49 -7.63
N ARG A 83 -15.36 3.04 -6.78
CA ARG A 83 -16.07 3.93 -5.85
C ARG A 83 -16.01 3.32 -4.46
N PRO A 84 -14.89 3.53 -3.74
CA PRO A 84 -14.72 2.89 -2.45
C PRO A 84 -15.63 3.47 -1.39
N GLY A 85 -16.06 2.63 -0.45
CA GLY A 85 -16.69 3.08 0.77
C GLY A 85 -15.67 3.41 1.84
N GLU A 86 -14.48 2.80 1.73
CA GLU A 86 -13.40 3.00 2.68
C GLU A 86 -12.08 3.01 1.92
N ILE A 87 -11.18 3.92 2.29
CA ILE A 87 -9.80 3.91 1.80
C ILE A 87 -8.90 3.63 2.99
N ARG A 88 -8.10 2.57 2.88
CA ARG A 88 -7.23 2.13 3.97
C ARG A 88 -5.79 2.18 3.51
N PHE A 89 -4.90 2.65 4.38
CA PHE A 89 -3.48 2.77 4.08
C PHE A 89 -2.71 1.74 4.89
N ASP A 90 -2.08 0.81 4.20
CA ASP A 90 -1.38 -0.31 4.81
C ASP A 90 0.13 -0.18 4.58
N VAL A 91 0.91 -0.79 5.46
CA VAL A 91 2.34 -0.96 5.25
C VAL A 91 2.62 -2.45 5.24
N ALA A 92 3.21 -2.93 4.14
CA ALA A 92 3.67 -4.30 4.04
C ALA A 92 5.15 -4.30 4.37
N ALA A 93 5.48 -4.83 5.54
CA ALA A 93 6.85 -4.85 6.05
C ALA A 93 7.46 -6.20 5.80
N VAL A 94 8.57 -6.24 5.07
CA VAL A 94 9.35 -7.47 4.88
C VAL A 94 10.64 -7.30 5.64
N LEU A 95 10.77 -8.05 6.72
CA LEU A 95 11.93 -8.01 7.60
C LEU A 95 12.63 -9.34 7.55
N ALA A 96 13.89 -9.35 7.09
CA ALA A 96 14.67 -10.58 6.95
C ALA A 96 13.90 -11.66 6.19
N GLY A 97 13.19 -11.27 5.14
CA GLY A 97 12.44 -12.19 4.29
C GLY A 97 11.04 -12.55 4.78
N GLU A 98 10.64 -12.06 5.97
CA GLU A 98 9.33 -12.39 6.52
C GLU A 98 8.39 -11.20 6.38
N LEU A 99 7.21 -11.47 5.84
CA LEU A 99 6.20 -10.46 5.58
C LEU A 99 5.28 -10.24 6.77
N ASP A 100 5.03 -8.99 7.08
CA ASP A 100 4.02 -8.59 8.07
C ASP A 100 3.23 -7.44 7.46
N VAL A 101 1.93 -7.62 7.27
CA VAL A 101 1.08 -6.58 6.72
C VAL A 101 0.40 -5.86 7.87
N ILE A 102 0.70 -4.56 8.00
CA ILE A 102 0.11 -3.72 9.03
C ILE A 102 -1.05 -2.97 8.38
N GLU A 103 -2.26 -3.44 8.65
CA GLU A 103 -3.47 -2.83 8.10
C GLU A 103 -3.78 -1.54 8.84
N ALA A 104 -4.30 -0.56 8.10
CA ALA A 104 -4.66 0.73 8.66
C ALA A 104 -3.50 1.33 9.44
N ALA A 105 -2.33 1.36 8.80
CA ALA A 105 -1.10 1.80 9.47
C ALA A 105 -1.11 3.31 9.76
N PHE A 106 -1.92 4.07 9.00
CA PHE A 106 -2.04 5.51 9.24
C PHE A 106 -3.31 6.10 8.63
#